data_a6443a875a73d1a4d792fca9f6d387d3
#
_entry.id   a6443a875a73d1a4d792fca9f6d387d3
#
_cell.length_a   1.000
_cell.length_b   1.000
_cell.length_c   1.000
_cell.angle_alpha   90.00
_cell.angle_beta   90.00
_cell.angle_gamma   90.00
#
_symmetry.space_group_name_H-M   'P 1'
#
loop_
_entity.id
_entity.type
_entity.pdbx_description
1 polymer ?
#
loop_
_entity_poly.entity_id
_entity_poly.type
_entity_poly.pdbx_seq_one_letter_code
_entity_poly.pdbx_strand_id
1 'polypeptide(L)'
;QAQLAQYDGIDKAKLREHMATFLRAIVPVAEETGVKLAVHPDDPPRPILGLPRIISTQEDMQWLKETVDSLHNGFCFCTGSYGVRADNALVEMAETYADRINFVHLRATKREANPASFHEAAHLAGDVDMVGVIKVILAEEQRRRRAGNLRAIPMRPDHGHQMLDDLHK
;
A
#
# COMPACT_ATOMS: atom_id res chain seq x y z
N GLN A 1 -23.04 -2.95 -15.46
CA GLN A 1 -23.85 -1.78 -15.03
C GLN A 1 -24.52 -2.04 -13.68
N ALA A 2 -25.20 -3.16 -13.45
CA ALA A 2 -25.88 -3.45 -12.19
C ALA A 2 -24.95 -3.42 -10.94
N GLN A 3 -23.70 -3.83 -11.07
CA GLN A 3 -22.73 -3.77 -9.97
C GLN A 3 -22.26 -2.33 -9.68
N LEU A 4 -22.11 -1.50 -10.71
CA LEU A 4 -21.73 -0.09 -10.53
C LEU A 4 -22.86 0.70 -9.85
N ALA A 5 -24.12 0.38 -10.14
CA ALA A 5 -25.27 1.01 -9.50
C ALA A 5 -25.30 0.84 -7.97
N GLN A 6 -24.62 -0.18 -7.42
CA GLN A 6 -24.51 -0.35 -5.97
C GLN A 6 -23.63 0.73 -5.31
N TYR A 7 -22.85 1.45 -6.10
CA TYR A 7 -21.99 2.56 -5.64
C TYR A 7 -22.61 3.93 -5.90
N ASP A 8 -23.84 3.98 -6.40
CA ASP A 8 -24.54 5.26 -6.60
C ASP A 8 -24.66 6.02 -5.27
N GLY A 9 -24.21 7.26 -5.28
CA GLY A 9 -24.16 8.09 -4.07
C GLY A 9 -23.01 7.80 -3.10
N ILE A 10 -22.08 6.90 -3.43
CA ILE A 10 -20.86 6.63 -2.64
C ILE A 10 -19.72 7.48 -3.20
N ASP A 11 -19.47 8.63 -2.59
CA ASP A 11 -18.31 9.48 -2.85
C ASP A 11 -17.10 9.06 -1.97
N LYS A 12 -15.98 9.78 -2.08
CA LYS A 12 -14.78 9.55 -1.28
C LYS A 12 -15.06 9.60 0.23
N ALA A 13 -15.88 10.55 0.67
CA ALA A 13 -16.18 10.72 2.08
C ALA A 13 -17.01 9.55 2.62
N LYS A 14 -18.01 9.12 1.86
CA LYS A 14 -18.86 7.99 2.22
C LYS A 14 -18.07 6.67 2.22
N LEU A 15 -17.18 6.48 1.24
CA LEU A 15 -16.32 5.29 1.20
C LEU A 15 -15.36 5.26 2.40
N ARG A 16 -14.79 6.40 2.80
CA ARG A 16 -13.98 6.51 4.02
C ARG A 16 -14.79 6.21 5.29
N GLU A 17 -16.03 6.67 5.38
CA GLU A 17 -16.94 6.34 6.50
C GLU A 17 -17.16 4.83 6.62
N HIS A 18 -17.41 4.15 5.49
CA HIS A 18 -17.57 2.69 5.46
C HIS A 18 -16.29 1.98 5.90
N MET A 19 -15.13 2.39 5.39
CA MET A 19 -13.84 1.82 5.79
C MET A 19 -13.56 2.06 7.28
N ALA A 20 -13.87 3.25 7.79
CA ALA A 20 -13.69 3.56 9.21
C ALA A 20 -14.58 2.67 10.09
N THR A 21 -15.83 2.46 9.71
CA THR A 21 -16.76 1.56 10.41
C THR A 21 -16.23 0.13 10.45
N PHE A 22 -15.73 -0.36 9.30
CA PHE A 22 -15.13 -1.69 9.20
C PHE A 22 -13.89 -1.81 10.09
N LEU A 23 -12.95 -0.86 10.02
CA LEU A 23 -11.71 -0.90 10.82
C LEU A 23 -11.99 -0.84 12.32
N ARG A 24 -12.92 0.00 12.77
CA ARG A 24 -13.30 0.06 14.19
C ARG A 24 -13.87 -1.24 14.71
N ALA A 25 -14.52 -2.02 13.85
CA ALA A 25 -15.06 -3.33 14.22
C ALA A 25 -13.98 -4.42 14.25
N ILE A 26 -13.04 -4.44 13.31
CA ILE A 26 -12.10 -5.57 13.17
C ILE A 26 -10.76 -5.37 13.88
N VAL A 27 -10.29 -4.11 14.06
CA VAL A 27 -8.99 -3.87 14.70
C VAL A 27 -8.91 -4.38 16.13
N PRO A 28 -9.93 -4.22 17.00
CA PRO A 28 -9.89 -4.82 18.33
C PRO A 28 -9.73 -6.35 18.30
N VAL A 29 -10.38 -7.03 17.37
CA VAL A 29 -10.22 -8.50 17.19
C VAL A 29 -8.82 -8.85 16.72
N ALA A 30 -8.25 -8.03 15.82
CA ALA A 30 -6.87 -8.20 15.35
C ALA A 30 -5.86 -8.02 16.49
N GLU A 31 -6.10 -7.10 17.41
CA GLU A 31 -5.30 -6.90 18.62
C GLU A 31 -5.37 -8.12 19.56
N GLU A 32 -6.58 -8.60 19.86
CA GLU A 32 -6.80 -9.79 20.71
C GLU A 32 -6.14 -11.06 20.15
N THR A 33 -6.16 -11.22 18.83
CA THR A 33 -5.62 -12.41 18.15
C THR A 33 -4.15 -12.27 17.74
N GLY A 34 -3.54 -11.08 17.92
CA GLY A 34 -2.17 -10.80 17.49
C GLY A 34 -1.98 -10.73 15.96
N VAL A 35 -3.08 -10.60 15.20
CA VAL A 35 -3.06 -10.42 13.75
C VAL A 35 -2.77 -8.96 13.42
N LYS A 36 -1.96 -8.71 12.39
CA LYS A 36 -1.72 -7.37 11.87
C LYS A 36 -2.40 -7.21 10.52
N LEU A 37 -3.28 -6.23 10.42
CA LEU A 37 -3.89 -5.84 9.15
C LEU A 37 -2.84 -5.13 8.30
N ALA A 38 -2.92 -5.32 6.99
CA ALA A 38 -2.06 -4.69 6.00
C ALA A 38 -2.92 -4.18 4.84
N VAL A 39 -3.44 -2.96 4.98
CA VAL A 39 -4.30 -2.36 3.95
C VAL A 39 -3.47 -2.05 2.72
N HIS A 40 -3.87 -2.64 1.59
CA HIS A 40 -3.22 -2.42 0.30
C HIS A 40 -3.70 -1.09 -0.30
N PRO A 41 -2.81 -0.29 -0.92
CA PRO A 41 -3.21 0.92 -1.63
C PRO A 41 -4.11 0.61 -2.82
N ASP A 42 -4.84 1.63 -3.25
CA ASP A 42 -5.60 1.56 -4.50
C ASP A 42 -4.68 1.26 -5.69
N ASP A 43 -5.10 0.38 -6.58
CA ASP A 43 -4.39 0.08 -7.81
C ASP A 43 -5.39 0.08 -9.01
N PRO A 44 -5.26 1.05 -9.92
CA PRO A 44 -4.37 2.22 -9.88
C PRO A 44 -4.76 3.24 -8.79
N PRO A 45 -3.80 4.08 -8.33
CA PRO A 45 -4.01 5.06 -7.24
C PRO A 45 -4.74 6.32 -7.73
N ARG A 46 -5.86 6.14 -8.39
CA ARG A 46 -6.73 7.17 -8.96
C ARG A 46 -8.13 6.61 -9.22
N PRO A 47 -9.18 7.45 -9.26
CA PRO A 47 -10.53 7.02 -9.62
C PRO A 47 -10.57 6.27 -10.96
N ILE A 48 -11.32 5.17 -11.00
CA ILE A 48 -11.54 4.35 -12.19
C ILE A 48 -13.02 3.98 -12.27
N LEU A 49 -13.59 3.96 -13.47
CA LEU A 49 -15.02 3.67 -13.71
C LEU A 49 -15.98 4.57 -12.92
N GLY A 50 -15.57 5.80 -12.57
CA GLY A 50 -16.34 6.71 -11.73
C GLY A 50 -16.34 6.38 -10.24
N LEU A 51 -15.63 5.33 -9.82
CA LEU A 51 -15.54 4.93 -8.41
C LEU A 51 -14.43 5.71 -7.69
N PRO A 52 -14.70 6.20 -6.46
CA PRO A 52 -13.69 6.88 -5.67
C PRO A 52 -12.58 5.94 -5.20
N ARG A 53 -11.42 6.51 -4.88
CA ARG A 53 -10.28 5.85 -4.25
C ARG A 53 -9.95 6.56 -2.93
N ILE A 54 -9.52 5.81 -1.92
CA ILE A 54 -9.34 6.32 -0.56
C ILE A 54 -7.97 6.03 0.05
N ILE A 55 -7.13 5.20 -0.59
CA ILE A 55 -5.76 4.85 -0.14
C ILE A 55 -4.80 5.00 -1.32
N SER A 56 -4.57 6.23 -1.77
CA SER A 56 -3.77 6.53 -2.97
C SER A 56 -2.59 7.45 -2.70
N THR A 57 -2.58 8.18 -1.57
CA THR A 57 -1.62 9.25 -1.26
C THR A 57 -1.13 9.16 0.17
N GLN A 58 -0.10 9.94 0.48
CA GLN A 58 0.39 10.11 1.86
C GLN A 58 -0.71 10.62 2.80
N GLU A 59 -1.55 11.56 2.35
CA GLU A 59 -2.69 12.06 3.11
C GLU A 59 -3.71 10.95 3.41
N ASP A 60 -3.96 10.07 2.45
CA ASP A 60 -4.84 8.92 2.65
C ASP A 60 -4.25 7.94 3.68
N MET A 61 -2.92 7.73 3.69
CA MET A 61 -2.23 6.94 4.72
C MET A 61 -2.39 7.57 6.11
N GLN A 62 -2.20 8.88 6.21
CA GLN A 62 -2.40 9.59 7.47
C GLN A 62 -3.83 9.43 7.99
N TRP A 63 -4.82 9.61 7.12
CA TRP A 63 -6.22 9.38 7.46
C TRP A 63 -6.47 7.95 7.96
N LEU A 64 -5.92 6.93 7.28
CA LEU A 64 -6.09 5.53 7.68
C LEU A 64 -5.48 5.26 9.06
N LYS A 65 -4.27 5.78 9.31
CA LYS A 65 -3.58 5.67 10.60
C LYS A 65 -4.41 6.30 11.73
N GLU A 66 -4.96 7.48 11.51
CA GLU A 66 -5.77 8.22 12.49
C GLU A 66 -7.16 7.64 12.72
N THR A 67 -7.70 6.91 11.74
CA THR A 67 -9.04 6.30 11.84
C THR A 67 -9.13 5.30 12.99
N VAL A 68 -8.10 4.48 13.19
CA VAL A 68 -7.90 3.64 14.37
C VAL A 68 -6.41 3.61 14.67
N ASP A 69 -5.99 4.29 15.73
CA ASP A 69 -4.58 4.39 16.12
C ASP A 69 -4.11 3.10 16.84
N SER A 70 -3.76 2.10 16.05
CA SER A 70 -3.30 0.79 16.50
C SER A 70 -2.19 0.25 15.59
N LEU A 71 -1.18 -0.41 16.16
CA LEU A 71 -0.15 -1.12 15.40
C LEU A 71 -0.71 -2.31 14.60
N HIS A 72 -1.94 -2.72 14.91
CA HIS A 72 -2.66 -3.76 14.17
C HIS A 72 -3.44 -3.21 12.96
N ASN A 73 -3.61 -1.88 12.88
CA ASN A 73 -4.11 -1.17 11.70
C ASN A 73 -2.91 -0.59 10.92
N GLY A 74 -2.46 -1.26 9.89
CA GLY A 74 -1.28 -0.88 9.14
C GLY A 74 -1.40 -1.07 7.64
N PHE A 75 -0.30 -0.93 6.96
CA PHE A 75 -0.21 -0.85 5.51
C PHE A 75 0.46 -2.08 4.90
N CYS A 76 -0.04 -2.51 3.76
CA CYS A 76 0.76 -3.15 2.72
C CYS A 76 1.42 -2.02 1.92
N PHE A 77 2.70 -1.75 2.14
CA PHE A 77 3.41 -0.71 1.40
C PHE A 77 3.77 -1.23 0.01
N CYS A 78 2.88 -0.99 -0.96
CA CYS A 78 3.10 -1.40 -2.34
C CYS A 78 3.78 -0.26 -3.12
N THR A 79 5.08 -0.42 -3.38
CA THR A 79 5.87 0.58 -4.10
C THR A 79 5.38 0.80 -5.53
N GLY A 80 4.85 -0.25 -6.19
CA GLY A 80 4.30 -0.15 -7.53
C GLY A 80 3.01 0.67 -7.58
N SER A 81 2.06 0.39 -6.67
CA SER A 81 0.78 1.12 -6.65
C SER A 81 0.97 2.58 -6.28
N TYR A 82 1.64 2.89 -5.15
CA TYR A 82 1.93 4.28 -4.78
C TYR A 82 2.83 4.99 -5.81
N GLY A 83 3.79 4.27 -6.41
CA GLY A 83 4.77 4.82 -7.35
C GLY A 83 4.22 5.21 -8.72
N VAL A 84 2.99 4.79 -9.07
CA VAL A 84 2.28 5.30 -10.25
C VAL A 84 2.06 6.81 -10.16
N ARG A 85 1.90 7.35 -8.96
CA ARG A 85 1.75 8.78 -8.73
C ARG A 85 3.11 9.46 -8.57
N ALA A 86 3.38 10.45 -9.41
CA ALA A 86 4.61 11.23 -9.35
C ALA A 86 4.70 12.14 -8.10
N ASP A 87 3.55 12.46 -7.49
CA ASP A 87 3.44 13.30 -6.30
C ASP A 87 3.56 12.51 -4.98
N ASN A 88 3.76 11.19 -5.04
CA ASN A 88 4.07 10.36 -3.89
C ASN A 88 5.60 10.22 -3.71
N ALA A 89 6.15 10.80 -2.66
CA ALA A 89 7.56 10.66 -2.27
C ALA A 89 7.73 9.36 -1.46
N LEU A 90 7.96 8.22 -2.14
CA LEU A 90 7.87 6.89 -1.53
C LEU A 90 8.82 6.65 -0.37
N VAL A 91 10.05 7.18 -0.41
CA VAL A 91 11.01 7.03 0.68
C VAL A 91 10.51 7.76 1.92
N GLU A 92 10.08 9.02 1.78
CA GLU A 92 9.52 9.82 2.88
C GLU A 92 8.22 9.21 3.45
N MET A 93 7.37 8.67 2.57
CA MET A 93 6.16 7.95 3.00
C MET A 93 6.52 6.70 3.80
N ALA A 94 7.50 5.91 3.35
CA ALA A 94 7.96 4.74 4.07
C ALA A 94 8.56 5.11 5.43
N GLU A 95 9.38 6.16 5.51
CA GLU A 95 9.95 6.68 6.77
C GLU A 95 8.86 7.12 7.75
N THR A 96 7.89 7.91 7.26
CA THR A 96 6.81 8.47 8.08
C THR A 96 5.92 7.39 8.70
N TYR A 97 5.69 6.29 7.98
CA TYR A 97 4.76 5.25 8.38
C TYR A 97 5.42 3.89 8.65
N ALA A 98 6.75 3.86 8.83
CA ALA A 98 7.54 2.64 9.00
C ALA A 98 6.98 1.71 10.10
N ASP A 99 6.55 2.28 11.23
CA ASP A 99 5.97 1.57 12.37
C ASP A 99 4.65 0.85 12.05
N ARG A 100 3.96 1.29 11.00
CA ARG A 100 2.66 0.77 10.54
C ARG A 100 2.77 -0.08 9.27
N ILE A 101 3.95 -0.24 8.69
CA ILE A 101 4.16 -1.13 7.55
C ILE A 101 4.17 -2.58 8.06
N ASN A 102 3.10 -3.30 7.79
CA ASN A 102 2.91 -4.69 8.21
C ASN A 102 3.18 -5.71 7.09
N PHE A 103 3.23 -5.25 5.84
CA PHE A 103 3.60 -6.04 4.66
C PHE A 103 4.21 -5.12 3.61
N VAL A 104 5.04 -5.66 2.72
CA VAL A 104 5.67 -4.88 1.63
C VAL A 104 5.49 -5.57 0.30
N HIS A 105 5.08 -4.83 -0.73
CA HIS A 105 5.20 -5.21 -2.13
C HIS A 105 6.32 -4.37 -2.77
N LEU A 106 7.40 -5.02 -3.18
CA LEU A 106 8.53 -4.38 -3.88
C LEU A 106 8.34 -4.43 -5.39
N ARG A 107 7.23 -3.89 -5.87
CA ARG A 107 6.85 -3.80 -7.28
C ARG A 107 7.40 -2.53 -7.89
N ALA A 108 7.90 -2.58 -9.12
CA ALA A 108 8.34 -1.41 -9.87
C ALA A 108 7.41 -1.13 -11.04
N THR A 109 6.98 0.12 -11.13
CA THR A 109 6.20 0.64 -12.27
C THR A 109 6.94 1.78 -12.91
N LYS A 110 6.68 2.02 -14.20
CA LYS A 110 7.19 3.15 -14.95
C LYS A 110 6.05 3.95 -15.54
N ARG A 111 6.04 5.25 -15.26
CA ARG A 111 5.05 6.19 -15.78
C ARG A 111 5.35 6.50 -17.24
N GLU A 112 4.31 6.70 -18.03
CA GLU A 112 4.40 7.08 -19.42
C GLU A 112 4.17 8.59 -19.60
N ALA A 113 4.34 9.08 -20.84
CA ALA A 113 4.09 10.47 -21.18
C ALA A 113 2.63 10.89 -20.87
N ASN A 114 1.67 9.98 -21.06
CA ASN A 114 0.32 10.17 -20.56
C ASN A 114 0.30 9.87 -19.04
N PRO A 115 0.03 10.85 -18.18
CA PRO A 115 0.07 10.67 -16.72
C PRO A 115 -0.98 9.67 -16.20
N ALA A 116 -1.94 9.27 -17.03
CA ALA A 116 -2.89 8.21 -16.71
C ALA A 116 -2.37 6.80 -17.06
N SER A 117 -1.24 6.69 -17.77
CA SER A 117 -0.67 5.43 -18.23
C SER A 117 0.61 5.08 -17.51
N PHE A 118 0.80 3.82 -17.24
CA PHE A 118 2.01 3.23 -16.67
C PHE A 118 2.10 1.76 -17.10
N HIS A 119 3.26 1.19 -16.96
CA HIS A 119 3.49 -0.25 -17.19
C HIS A 119 4.39 -0.85 -16.11
N GLU A 120 4.37 -2.17 -16.00
CA GLU A 120 5.28 -2.89 -15.13
C GLU A 120 6.72 -2.72 -15.64
N ALA A 121 7.65 -2.48 -14.73
CA ALA A 121 9.06 -2.33 -15.02
C ALA A 121 9.87 -3.42 -14.30
N ALA A 122 11.09 -3.69 -14.78
CA ALA A 122 12.03 -4.45 -13.99
C ALA A 122 12.29 -3.74 -12.66
N HIS A 123 12.47 -4.50 -11.57
CA HIS A 123 12.43 -3.99 -10.19
C HIS A 123 13.36 -2.79 -9.89
N LEU A 124 14.47 -2.67 -10.63
CA LEU A 124 15.43 -1.55 -10.48
C LEU A 124 15.41 -0.56 -11.65
N ALA A 125 14.50 -0.72 -12.62
CA ALA A 125 14.44 0.10 -13.84
C ALA A 125 13.17 0.95 -13.95
N GLY A 126 12.29 0.91 -12.95
CA GLY A 126 11.08 1.75 -12.86
C GLY A 126 11.39 3.14 -12.30
N ASP A 127 10.31 3.86 -12.01
CA ASP A 127 10.37 5.21 -11.41
C ASP A 127 10.39 5.20 -9.87
N VAL A 128 10.49 4.02 -9.27
CA VAL A 128 10.54 3.82 -7.81
C VAL A 128 11.98 3.82 -7.34
N ASP A 129 12.33 4.65 -6.34
CA ASP A 129 13.59 4.47 -5.61
C ASP A 129 13.51 3.24 -4.70
N MET A 130 13.65 2.08 -5.32
CA MET A 130 13.56 0.78 -4.66
C MET A 130 14.61 0.62 -3.57
N VAL A 131 15.84 1.10 -3.83
CA VAL A 131 16.95 0.99 -2.88
C VAL A 131 16.68 1.87 -1.64
N GLY A 132 16.18 3.08 -1.84
CA GLY A 132 15.78 3.98 -0.76
C GLY A 132 14.71 3.36 0.13
N VAL A 133 13.64 2.84 -0.47
CA VAL A 133 12.56 2.17 0.29
C VAL A 133 13.07 0.95 1.06
N ILE A 134 13.88 0.09 0.43
CA ILE A 134 14.43 -1.10 1.10
C ILE A 134 15.29 -0.71 2.31
N LYS A 135 16.09 0.36 2.21
CA LYS A 135 16.87 0.86 3.35
C LYS A 135 15.98 1.24 4.53
N VAL A 136 14.87 1.93 4.27
CA VAL A 136 13.90 2.30 5.32
C VAL A 136 13.30 1.05 5.97
N ILE A 137 12.87 0.08 5.18
CA ILE A 137 12.27 -1.16 5.70
C ILE A 137 13.28 -1.94 6.57
N LEU A 138 14.53 -2.05 6.12
CA LEU A 138 15.58 -2.72 6.90
C LEU A 138 15.91 -1.97 8.20
N ALA A 139 15.93 -0.64 8.18
CA ALA A 139 16.12 0.17 9.38
C ALA A 139 14.99 -0.05 10.39
N GLU A 140 13.75 -0.10 9.93
CA GLU A 140 12.58 -0.38 10.78
C GLU A 140 12.64 -1.80 11.35
N GLU A 141 12.99 -2.81 10.57
CA GLU A 141 13.19 -4.16 11.09
C GLU A 141 14.25 -4.22 12.19
N GLN A 142 15.37 -3.52 12.00
CA GLN A 142 16.41 -3.43 13.02
C GLN A 142 15.89 -2.74 14.30
N ARG A 143 15.10 -1.66 14.15
CA ARG A 143 14.47 -0.98 15.28
C ARG A 143 13.53 -1.94 16.03
N ARG A 144 12.69 -2.69 15.31
CA ARG A 144 11.77 -3.69 15.88
C ARG A 144 12.54 -4.80 16.61
N ARG A 145 13.63 -5.30 16.03
CA ARG A 145 14.48 -6.33 16.69
C ARG A 145 15.10 -5.83 17.98
N ARG A 146 15.59 -4.59 18.01
CA ARG A 146 16.13 -3.97 19.24
C ARG A 146 15.06 -3.83 20.33
N ALA A 147 13.79 -3.67 19.94
CA ALA A 147 12.65 -3.62 20.84
C ALA A 147 12.08 -5.04 21.19
N GLY A 148 12.79 -6.12 20.82
CA GLY A 148 12.41 -7.49 21.14
C GLY A 148 11.47 -8.17 20.13
N ASN A 149 11.08 -7.49 19.06
CA ASN A 149 10.28 -8.10 18.01
C ASN A 149 11.20 -8.69 16.93
N LEU A 150 11.36 -10.01 16.93
CA LEU A 150 12.23 -10.72 15.98
C LEU A 150 11.55 -11.07 14.66
N ARG A 151 10.28 -10.75 14.47
CA ARG A 151 9.58 -11.02 13.22
C ARG A 151 10.01 -10.04 12.15
N ALA A 152 10.40 -10.55 10.98
CA ALA A 152 10.62 -9.74 9.79
C ALA A 152 9.29 -9.16 9.27
N ILE A 153 9.37 -8.06 8.55
CA ILE A 153 8.22 -7.54 7.79
C ILE A 153 8.07 -8.44 6.56
N PRO A 154 6.93 -9.15 6.41
CA PRO A 154 6.72 -10.00 5.23
C PRO A 154 6.79 -9.19 3.95
N MET A 155 7.36 -9.78 2.89
CA MET A 155 7.58 -9.11 1.61
C MET A 155 7.32 -10.06 0.45
N ARG A 156 6.88 -9.49 -0.66
CA ARG A 156 6.88 -10.14 -1.97
C ARG A 156 7.22 -9.11 -3.07
N PRO A 157 7.78 -9.55 -4.21
CA PRO A 157 8.02 -8.67 -5.35
C PRO A 157 6.72 -8.21 -6.03
N ASP A 158 5.57 -8.83 -5.68
CA ASP A 158 4.24 -8.65 -6.25
C ASP A 158 4.17 -9.21 -7.67
N HIS A 159 4.11 -8.39 -8.69
CA HIS A 159 4.19 -8.83 -10.08
C HIS A 159 5.27 -8.07 -10.86
N GLY A 160 5.58 -8.57 -12.05
CA GLY A 160 6.61 -8.02 -12.92
C GLY A 160 6.47 -8.64 -14.31
N HIS A 161 7.50 -8.47 -15.11
CA HIS A 161 7.54 -9.08 -16.43
C HIS A 161 7.71 -10.60 -16.36
N GLN A 162 7.15 -11.29 -17.35
CA GLN A 162 7.40 -12.69 -17.58
C GLN A 162 8.90 -12.93 -17.79
N MET A 163 9.44 -13.87 -17.03
CA MET A 163 10.86 -14.19 -17.05
C MET A 163 11.12 -15.46 -17.91
N LEU A 164 12.37 -15.73 -18.20
CA LEU A 164 12.87 -16.70 -19.16
C LEU A 164 12.14 -18.05 -19.19
N ASP A 165 11.88 -18.65 -18.05
CA ASP A 165 11.33 -19.99 -17.91
C ASP A 165 9.87 -20.04 -17.47
N ASP A 166 9.22 -18.89 -17.31
CA ASP A 166 7.80 -18.81 -16.91
C ASP A 166 6.85 -19.38 -17.98
N LEU A 167 7.31 -19.46 -19.22
CA LEU A 167 6.58 -20.08 -20.33
C LEU A 167 6.52 -21.60 -20.24
N HIS A 168 7.34 -22.21 -19.39
CA HIS A 168 7.52 -23.66 -19.32
C HIS A 168 7.04 -24.26 -17.98
N LYS A 169 6.34 -23.45 -17.18
CA LYS A 169 5.76 -23.87 -15.89
C LYS A 169 4.27 -24.09 -15.96
#